data_0cd0bb525e341e4d21ae89c260cb4362
#
_entry.id   0cd0bb525e341e4d21ae89c260cb4362
#
_cell.length_a   1.000
_cell.length_b   1.000
_cell.length_c   1.000
_cell.angle_alpha   90.00
_cell.angle_beta   90.00
_cell.angle_gamma   90.00
#
_symmetry.space_group_name_H-M   'P 1'
#
loop_
_entity.id
_entity.type
_entity.pdbx_description
1 polymer ?
#
loop_
_entity_poly.entity_id
_entity_poly.type
_entity_poly.pdbx_seq_one_letter_code
_entity_poly.pdbx_strand_id
1 'polypeptide(L)'
;MQETIDIRELNEKIQRESSFVDILNMEMNKVIVGQKTMIERLMIGLLSNGHILLEGVPGLAKTLAIKTLAKTIAAKFSRIQFTPDLLPADLIGTMVYSQKSEEFMVKKGPIFANFILADEINRSPAKVQSALLEAMQERQVTIGDQTYKLDEPFLVLATQNPIEQEGTYPLPEAQVDRFMLKVVITYPSKQDEKLIVRENMGMDLPVANTVLKTEDILKARAVVREVYMDEKIENYITDIVFATRFPQEYNLAKFKNMISYGGSPRASINMALAAKAYAFLKRRGYVIPEDVRAICHDVLRHRIGLTYEAEAENVTTEEIINDILNSVEVP
;
A
#
# COMPACT_ATOMS: atom_id res chain seq x y z
N MET A 1 -6.28 26.06 24.02
CA MET A 1 -7.45 25.32 24.54
C MET A 1 -7.53 24.06 23.69
N GLN A 2 -7.22 22.89 24.27
CA GLN A 2 -7.52 21.60 23.60
C GLN A 2 -9.05 21.49 23.63
N GLU A 3 -9.70 21.54 22.48
CA GLU A 3 -11.09 21.14 22.36
C GLU A 3 -11.20 19.71 22.86
N THR A 4 -12.01 19.50 23.89
CA THR A 4 -12.34 18.18 24.38
C THR A 4 -13.08 17.44 23.25
N ILE A 5 -12.37 16.54 22.58
CA ILE A 5 -12.94 15.73 21.51
C ILE A 5 -14.03 14.85 22.14
N ASP A 6 -15.29 15.09 21.75
CA ASP A 6 -16.35 14.15 22.12
C ASP A 6 -16.22 12.87 21.31
N ILE A 7 -15.63 11.86 21.94
CA ILE A 7 -15.39 10.54 21.32
C ILE A 7 -16.69 9.88 20.84
N ARG A 8 -17.84 10.19 21.46
CA ARG A 8 -19.13 9.63 21.05
C ARG A 8 -19.58 10.26 19.72
N GLU A 9 -19.54 11.59 19.63
CA GLU A 9 -19.90 12.30 18.41
C GLU A 9 -18.97 11.90 17.24
N LEU A 10 -17.66 11.82 17.52
CA LEU A 10 -16.68 11.35 16.55
C LEU A 10 -16.98 9.91 16.09
N ASN A 11 -17.33 9.03 17.01
CA ASN A 11 -17.63 7.63 16.69
C ASN A 11 -18.89 7.50 15.83
N GLU A 12 -19.94 8.29 16.11
CA GLU A 12 -21.16 8.34 15.29
C GLU A 12 -20.87 8.89 13.89
N LYS A 13 -20.04 9.94 13.79
CA LYS A 13 -19.57 10.48 12.51
C LYS A 13 -18.83 9.40 11.70
N ILE A 14 -17.88 8.71 12.32
CA ILE A 14 -17.09 7.65 11.67
C ILE A 14 -17.99 6.51 11.21
N GLN A 15 -18.94 6.06 12.02
CA GLN A 15 -19.89 4.99 11.65
C GLN A 15 -20.71 5.37 10.41
N ARG A 16 -21.18 6.60 10.34
CA ARG A 16 -21.93 7.11 9.18
C ARG A 16 -21.05 7.21 7.94
N GLU A 17 -19.90 7.86 8.06
CA GLU A 17 -19.01 8.13 6.94
C GLU A 17 -18.28 6.86 6.42
N SER A 18 -18.15 5.80 7.24
CA SER A 18 -17.57 4.52 6.85
C SER A 18 -18.58 3.52 6.28
N SER A 19 -19.87 3.88 6.21
CA SER A 19 -20.94 2.97 5.74
C SER A 19 -20.70 2.42 4.32
N PHE A 20 -20.04 3.19 3.47
CA PHE A 20 -19.70 2.77 2.11
C PHE A 20 -18.72 1.58 2.05
N VAL A 21 -17.95 1.34 3.11
CA VAL A 21 -16.95 0.26 3.17
C VAL A 21 -17.60 -1.10 2.97
N ASP A 22 -18.79 -1.32 3.54
CA ASP A 22 -19.52 -2.58 3.37
C ASP A 22 -19.97 -2.79 1.93
N ILE A 23 -20.51 -1.72 1.32
CA ILE A 23 -20.98 -1.77 -0.06
C ILE A 23 -19.80 -2.04 -0.99
N LEU A 24 -18.67 -1.38 -0.76
CA LEU A 24 -17.45 -1.59 -1.53
C LEU A 24 -16.92 -3.02 -1.35
N ASN A 25 -16.85 -3.51 -0.12
CA ASN A 25 -16.41 -4.88 0.16
C ASN A 25 -17.35 -5.91 -0.49
N MET A 26 -18.66 -5.66 -0.49
CA MET A 26 -19.63 -6.54 -1.15
C MET A 26 -19.39 -6.60 -2.67
N GLU A 27 -19.14 -5.45 -3.31
CA GLU A 27 -18.82 -5.40 -4.74
C GLU A 27 -17.48 -6.06 -5.08
N MET A 28 -16.45 -5.82 -4.24
CA MET A 28 -15.15 -6.47 -4.40
C MET A 28 -15.25 -7.99 -4.26
N ASN A 29 -15.99 -8.48 -3.27
CA ASN A 29 -16.14 -9.91 -3.00
C ASN A 29 -16.97 -10.65 -4.07
N LYS A 30 -17.72 -9.97 -4.95
CA LYS A 30 -18.36 -10.59 -6.11
C LYS A 30 -17.32 -11.11 -7.11
N VAL A 31 -16.15 -10.47 -7.17
CA VAL A 31 -15.12 -10.73 -8.20
C VAL A 31 -13.87 -11.38 -7.60
N ILE A 32 -13.53 -11.01 -6.37
CA ILE A 32 -12.31 -11.46 -5.70
C ILE A 32 -12.68 -12.43 -4.57
N VAL A 33 -12.30 -13.68 -4.75
CA VAL A 33 -12.53 -14.75 -3.77
C VAL A 33 -11.27 -14.96 -2.92
N GLY A 34 -11.43 -15.07 -1.60
CA GLY A 34 -10.41 -15.53 -0.66
C GLY A 34 -9.28 -14.54 -0.33
N GLN A 35 -9.20 -13.38 -0.95
CA GLN A 35 -8.13 -12.40 -0.77
C GLN A 35 -8.53 -11.21 0.14
N LYS A 36 -9.22 -11.50 1.26
CA LYS A 36 -9.77 -10.47 2.18
C LYS A 36 -8.69 -9.52 2.70
N THR A 37 -7.55 -10.06 3.12
CA THR A 37 -6.42 -9.26 3.63
C THR A 37 -5.90 -8.30 2.57
N MET A 38 -5.74 -8.77 1.32
CA MET A 38 -5.31 -7.90 0.23
C MET A 38 -6.28 -6.75 0.00
N ILE A 39 -7.58 -7.02 -0.05
CA ILE A 39 -8.62 -5.98 -0.22
C ILE A 39 -8.56 -4.97 0.94
N GLU A 40 -8.47 -5.44 2.18
CA GLU A 40 -8.38 -4.58 3.36
C GLU A 40 -7.13 -3.69 3.29
N ARG A 41 -5.96 -4.22 2.90
CA ARG A 41 -4.72 -3.44 2.74
C ARG A 41 -4.78 -2.44 1.59
N LEU A 42 -5.44 -2.79 0.49
CA LEU A 42 -5.72 -1.84 -0.60
C LEU A 42 -6.55 -0.65 -0.11
N MET A 43 -7.58 -0.91 0.70
CA MET A 43 -8.42 0.12 1.30
C MET A 43 -7.63 0.99 2.28
N ILE A 44 -6.77 0.40 3.12
CA ILE A 44 -5.91 1.16 4.03
C ILE A 44 -5.00 2.09 3.23
N GLY A 45 -4.30 1.59 2.23
CA GLY A 45 -3.43 2.43 1.39
C GLY A 45 -4.19 3.54 0.69
N LEU A 46 -5.37 3.25 0.15
CA LEU A 46 -6.23 4.24 -0.51
C LEU A 46 -6.68 5.35 0.45
N LEU A 47 -7.15 4.99 1.64
CA LEU A 47 -7.67 5.92 2.65
C LEU A 47 -6.55 6.70 3.36
N SER A 48 -5.38 6.10 3.53
CA SER A 48 -4.21 6.76 4.11
C SER A 48 -3.40 7.58 3.11
N ASN A 49 -3.80 7.62 1.84
CA ASN A 49 -3.06 8.25 0.75
C ASN A 49 -1.64 7.67 0.56
N GLY A 50 -1.45 6.38 0.86
CA GLY A 50 -0.20 5.64 0.75
C GLY A 50 -0.16 4.73 -0.48
N HIS A 51 1.04 4.34 -0.90
CA HIS A 51 1.27 3.39 -1.98
C HIS A 51 1.59 2.01 -1.40
N ILE A 52 1.36 0.96 -2.18
CA ILE A 52 1.45 -0.42 -1.69
C ILE A 52 2.38 -1.23 -2.60
N LEU A 53 3.26 -2.01 -1.98
CA LEU A 53 4.06 -3.03 -2.64
C LEU A 53 3.44 -4.40 -2.34
N LEU A 54 3.05 -5.12 -3.37
CA LEU A 54 2.55 -6.49 -3.25
C LEU A 54 3.65 -7.48 -3.61
N GLU A 55 3.94 -8.38 -2.71
CA GLU A 55 4.84 -9.50 -2.95
C GLU A 55 4.04 -10.80 -2.99
N GLY A 56 4.25 -11.60 -4.01
CA GLY A 56 3.59 -12.89 -4.16
C GLY A 56 3.71 -13.44 -5.57
N VAL A 57 3.50 -14.75 -5.68
CA VAL A 57 3.60 -15.47 -6.96
C VAL A 57 2.58 -14.96 -7.98
N PRO A 58 2.79 -15.17 -9.27
CA PRO A 58 1.81 -14.91 -10.32
C PRO A 58 0.49 -15.67 -10.09
N GLY A 59 -0.61 -15.15 -10.63
CA GLY A 59 -1.92 -15.83 -10.58
C GLY A 59 -2.76 -15.58 -9.34
N LEU A 60 -2.31 -14.75 -8.38
CA LEU A 60 -3.04 -14.45 -7.13
C LEU A 60 -4.01 -13.26 -7.23
N ALA A 61 -4.58 -13.02 -8.39
CA ALA A 61 -5.60 -11.99 -8.66
C ALA A 61 -5.19 -10.54 -8.35
N LYS A 62 -3.88 -10.21 -8.24
CA LYS A 62 -3.38 -8.85 -7.94
C LYS A 62 -3.93 -7.81 -8.92
N THR A 63 -3.79 -8.06 -10.23
CA THR A 63 -4.31 -7.18 -11.29
C THR A 63 -5.83 -7.06 -11.24
N LEU A 64 -6.53 -8.17 -10.99
CA LEU A 64 -7.98 -8.19 -10.91
C LEU A 64 -8.48 -7.35 -9.72
N ALA A 65 -7.82 -7.44 -8.56
CA ALA A 65 -8.20 -6.71 -7.36
C ALA A 65 -8.14 -5.18 -7.56
N ILE A 66 -7.02 -4.65 -8.07
CA ILE A 66 -6.90 -3.20 -8.26
C ILE A 66 -7.80 -2.69 -9.39
N LYS A 67 -7.96 -3.46 -10.48
CA LYS A 67 -8.89 -3.12 -11.57
C LYS A 67 -10.34 -3.09 -11.08
N THR A 68 -10.73 -4.05 -10.24
CA THR A 68 -12.07 -4.09 -9.64
C THR A 68 -12.27 -2.92 -8.69
N LEU A 69 -11.28 -2.62 -7.82
CA LEU A 69 -11.33 -1.47 -6.93
C LEU A 69 -11.47 -0.15 -7.71
N ALA A 70 -10.70 0.04 -8.78
CA ALA A 70 -10.82 1.22 -9.63
C ALA A 70 -12.21 1.37 -10.23
N LYS A 71 -12.80 0.26 -10.70
CA LYS A 71 -14.15 0.23 -11.26
C LYS A 71 -15.22 0.58 -10.22
N THR A 72 -15.11 0.05 -9.00
CA THR A 72 -16.09 0.33 -7.93
C THR A 72 -16.11 1.80 -7.50
N ILE A 73 -15.01 2.54 -7.74
CA ILE A 73 -14.83 3.95 -7.34
C ILE A 73 -14.92 4.91 -8.55
N ALA A 74 -15.33 4.45 -9.74
CA ALA A 74 -15.30 5.22 -10.97
C ALA A 74 -13.93 5.87 -11.27
N ALA A 75 -12.82 5.25 -10.83
CA ALA A 75 -11.47 5.76 -10.99
C ALA A 75 -10.82 5.25 -12.28
N LYS A 76 -9.98 6.10 -12.90
CA LYS A 76 -9.19 5.71 -14.06
C LYS A 76 -8.08 4.74 -13.64
N PHE A 77 -8.01 3.59 -14.29
CA PHE A 77 -7.01 2.54 -14.05
C PHE A 77 -6.01 2.46 -15.20
N SER A 78 -4.74 2.27 -14.88
CA SER A 78 -3.68 1.96 -15.83
C SER A 78 -2.80 0.82 -15.32
N ARG A 79 -2.47 -0.14 -16.18
CA ARG A 79 -1.48 -1.18 -15.93
C ARG A 79 -0.21 -0.88 -16.72
N ILE A 80 0.91 -0.92 -16.06
CA ILE A 80 2.23 -0.73 -16.65
C ILE A 80 3.04 -1.98 -16.33
N GLN A 81 3.38 -2.74 -17.37
CA GLN A 81 4.27 -3.89 -17.27
C GLN A 81 5.71 -3.39 -17.29
N PHE A 82 6.46 -3.64 -16.23
CA PHE A 82 7.86 -3.27 -16.16
C PHE A 82 8.71 -4.31 -16.86
N THR A 83 9.52 -3.87 -17.81
CA THR A 83 10.40 -4.70 -18.65
C THR A 83 11.80 -4.07 -18.72
N PRO A 84 12.85 -4.83 -19.06
CA PRO A 84 14.22 -4.29 -19.13
C PRO A 84 14.42 -3.17 -20.16
N ASP A 85 13.58 -3.10 -21.17
CA ASP A 85 13.64 -2.11 -22.27
C ASP A 85 12.74 -0.89 -22.02
N LEU A 86 11.95 -0.86 -20.92
CA LEU A 86 11.09 0.26 -20.59
C LEU A 86 11.91 1.54 -20.31
N LEU A 87 11.46 2.67 -20.83
CA LEU A 87 12.07 3.98 -20.61
C LEU A 87 11.20 4.85 -19.68
N PRO A 88 11.79 5.82 -18.95
CA PRO A 88 11.02 6.78 -18.16
C PRO A 88 9.95 7.53 -18.98
N ALA A 89 10.23 7.84 -20.25
CA ALA A 89 9.28 8.50 -21.15
C ALA A 89 8.04 7.66 -21.46
N ASP A 90 8.16 6.32 -21.46
CA ASP A 90 7.03 5.41 -21.65
C ASP A 90 6.07 5.46 -20.47
N LEU A 91 6.59 5.79 -19.28
CA LEU A 91 5.83 5.91 -18.05
C LEU A 91 5.16 7.29 -17.91
N ILE A 92 5.97 8.36 -18.02
CA ILE A 92 5.52 9.73 -17.74
C ILE A 92 4.96 10.43 -18.98
N GLY A 93 5.38 10.02 -20.17
CA GLY A 93 5.06 10.67 -21.44
C GLY A 93 6.22 11.48 -22.00
N THR A 94 6.02 12.05 -23.15
CA THR A 94 7.06 12.76 -23.90
C THR A 94 6.45 13.90 -24.75
N MET A 95 7.30 14.80 -25.23
CA MET A 95 6.92 15.77 -26.24
C MET A 95 7.02 15.14 -27.64
N VAL A 96 5.97 15.28 -28.44
CA VAL A 96 5.87 14.77 -29.79
C VAL A 96 5.63 15.94 -30.74
N TYR A 97 6.43 16.03 -31.79
CA TYR A 97 6.20 17.03 -32.82
C TYR A 97 5.00 16.65 -33.69
N SER A 98 4.02 17.55 -33.76
CA SER A 98 2.84 17.39 -34.60
C SER A 98 3.09 18.05 -35.95
N GLN A 99 3.24 17.30 -37.02
CA GLN A 99 3.38 17.83 -38.37
C GLN A 99 2.16 18.65 -38.84
N LYS A 100 0.96 18.37 -38.25
CA LYS A 100 -0.28 19.05 -38.61
C LYS A 100 -0.38 20.45 -38.04
N SER A 101 0.08 20.65 -36.80
CA SER A 101 0.06 21.95 -36.11
C SER A 101 1.43 22.67 -36.14
N GLU A 102 2.49 22.00 -36.64
CA GLU A 102 3.88 22.46 -36.61
C GLU A 102 4.40 22.82 -35.21
N GLU A 103 3.82 22.19 -34.16
CA GLU A 103 4.13 22.44 -32.77
C GLU A 103 4.48 21.16 -32.03
N PHE A 104 5.22 21.30 -30.91
CA PHE A 104 5.47 20.24 -29.98
C PHE A 104 4.25 20.10 -29.04
N MET A 105 3.69 18.91 -28.99
CA MET A 105 2.57 18.56 -28.10
C MET A 105 2.99 17.55 -27.07
N VAL A 106 2.49 17.71 -25.84
CA VAL A 106 2.74 16.74 -24.79
C VAL A 106 1.82 15.53 -24.95
N LYS A 107 2.41 14.37 -25.14
CA LYS A 107 1.74 13.08 -25.07
C LYS A 107 1.91 12.51 -23.67
N LYS A 108 0.86 12.60 -22.84
CA LYS A 108 0.84 12.05 -21.47
C LYS A 108 0.99 10.54 -21.46
N GLY A 109 1.82 10.01 -20.56
CA GLY A 109 2.03 8.59 -20.36
C GLY A 109 0.96 7.93 -19.49
N PRO A 110 1.06 6.61 -19.28
CA PRO A 110 0.10 5.83 -18.52
C PRO A 110 0.01 6.18 -17.02
N ILE A 111 0.98 6.92 -16.50
CA ILE A 111 0.98 7.39 -15.08
C ILE A 111 -0.15 8.38 -14.80
N PHE A 112 -0.75 9.00 -15.82
CA PHE A 112 -1.88 9.92 -15.68
C PHE A 112 -3.20 9.16 -15.53
N ALA A 113 -3.28 8.37 -14.47
CA ALA A 113 -4.47 7.67 -14.02
C ALA A 113 -4.54 7.72 -12.49
N ASN A 114 -5.72 7.48 -11.92
CA ASN A 114 -5.90 7.45 -10.47
C ASN A 114 -5.23 6.24 -9.83
N PHE A 115 -5.39 5.06 -10.46
CA PHE A 115 -4.86 3.80 -9.97
C PHE A 115 -3.90 3.20 -10.98
N ILE A 116 -2.67 3.02 -10.53
CA ILE A 116 -1.59 2.45 -11.33
C ILE A 116 -1.23 1.08 -10.77
N LEU A 117 -1.24 0.08 -11.62
CA LEU A 117 -0.56 -1.19 -11.36
C LEU A 117 0.80 -1.18 -12.04
N ALA A 118 1.86 -1.03 -11.25
CA ALA A 118 3.23 -1.19 -11.70
C ALA A 118 3.62 -2.67 -11.55
N ASP A 119 3.39 -3.44 -12.60
CA ASP A 119 3.53 -4.89 -12.57
C ASP A 119 4.99 -5.30 -12.79
N GLU A 120 5.53 -6.12 -11.87
CA GLU A 120 6.92 -6.59 -11.86
C GLU A 120 7.96 -5.44 -11.85
N ILE A 121 7.80 -4.49 -10.92
CA ILE A 121 8.63 -3.27 -10.85
C ILE A 121 10.14 -3.55 -10.84
N ASN A 122 10.55 -4.69 -10.29
CA ASN A 122 11.94 -5.12 -10.22
C ASN A 122 12.51 -5.64 -11.56
N ARG A 123 11.73 -5.70 -12.65
CA ARG A 123 12.23 -6.09 -13.99
C ARG A 123 12.73 -4.93 -14.85
N SER A 124 12.54 -3.71 -14.41
CA SER A 124 13.02 -2.54 -15.15
C SER A 124 14.28 -1.91 -14.54
N PRO A 125 15.08 -1.19 -15.35
CA PRO A 125 16.24 -0.47 -14.86
C PRO A 125 15.90 0.58 -13.79
N ALA A 126 16.86 0.88 -12.92
CA ALA A 126 16.71 1.82 -11.81
C ALA A 126 16.18 3.22 -12.21
N LYS A 127 16.48 3.68 -13.44
CA LYS A 127 15.97 4.97 -13.95
C LYS A 127 14.44 5.01 -14.05
N VAL A 128 13.82 3.91 -14.51
CA VAL A 128 12.36 3.81 -14.65
C VAL A 128 11.70 3.67 -13.27
N GLN A 129 12.28 2.84 -12.41
CA GLN A 129 11.85 2.71 -11.01
C GLN A 129 11.87 4.08 -10.32
N SER A 130 12.97 4.84 -10.48
CA SER A 130 13.11 6.17 -9.88
C SER A 130 12.06 7.16 -10.39
N ALA A 131 11.74 7.14 -11.68
CA ALA A 131 10.69 8.01 -12.25
C ALA A 131 9.30 7.72 -11.65
N LEU A 132 8.94 6.44 -11.46
CA LEU A 132 7.71 6.07 -10.78
C LEU A 132 7.70 6.54 -9.32
N LEU A 133 8.79 6.28 -8.60
CA LEU A 133 8.89 6.59 -7.17
C LEU A 133 8.94 8.10 -6.90
N GLU A 134 9.49 8.89 -7.82
CA GLU A 134 9.43 10.35 -7.79
C GLU A 134 7.97 10.82 -7.97
N ALA A 135 7.29 10.33 -8.99
CA ALA A 135 5.88 10.65 -9.23
C ALA A 135 4.97 10.25 -8.05
N MET A 136 5.26 9.13 -7.37
CA MET A 136 4.57 8.71 -6.15
C MET A 136 4.73 9.71 -5.01
N GLN A 137 5.94 10.24 -4.84
CA GLN A 137 6.26 11.15 -3.75
C GLN A 137 5.76 12.56 -4.03
N GLU A 138 6.05 13.09 -5.22
CA GLU A 138 5.78 14.48 -5.58
C GLU A 138 4.35 14.71 -6.07
N ARG A 139 3.61 13.65 -6.42
CA ARG A 139 2.25 13.72 -6.99
C ARG A 139 2.17 14.57 -8.26
N GLN A 140 3.28 14.70 -8.94
CA GLN A 140 3.43 15.45 -10.19
C GLN A 140 4.56 14.86 -11.03
N VAL A 141 4.55 15.16 -12.32
CA VAL A 141 5.62 14.78 -13.25
C VAL A 141 5.96 15.97 -14.15
N THR A 142 7.23 16.09 -14.53
CA THR A 142 7.70 17.12 -15.47
C THR A 142 7.94 16.49 -16.84
N ILE A 143 7.36 17.09 -17.89
CA ILE A 143 7.54 16.68 -19.28
C ILE A 143 7.98 17.92 -20.07
N GLY A 144 9.20 17.89 -20.62
CA GLY A 144 9.82 19.09 -21.15
C GLY A 144 9.98 20.16 -20.06
N ASP A 145 9.45 21.36 -20.30
CA ASP A 145 9.55 22.50 -19.37
C ASP A 145 8.29 22.66 -18.48
N GLN A 146 7.34 21.73 -18.56
CA GLN A 146 6.07 21.85 -17.84
C GLN A 146 5.89 20.73 -16.81
N THR A 147 5.40 21.13 -15.61
CA THR A 147 5.06 20.23 -14.53
C THR A 147 3.55 20.01 -14.49
N TYR A 148 3.14 18.75 -14.47
CA TYR A 148 1.74 18.31 -14.45
C TYR A 148 1.44 17.60 -13.14
N LYS A 149 0.42 18.06 -12.43
CA LYS A 149 -0.11 17.35 -11.25
C LYS A 149 -0.84 16.09 -11.69
N LEU A 150 -0.72 15.05 -10.88
CA LEU A 150 -1.48 13.82 -11.05
C LEU A 150 -2.84 13.94 -10.39
N ASP A 151 -3.85 13.30 -11.00
CA ASP A 151 -5.24 13.36 -10.50
C ASP A 151 -5.37 12.59 -9.19
N GLU A 152 -6.10 13.14 -8.23
CA GLU A 152 -6.40 12.46 -6.96
C GLU A 152 -7.77 11.75 -7.00
N PRO A 153 -7.94 10.65 -6.27
CA PRO A 153 -6.92 9.90 -5.51
C PRO A 153 -5.90 9.25 -6.43
N PHE A 154 -4.62 9.30 -6.06
CA PHE A 154 -3.55 8.65 -6.78
C PHE A 154 -2.97 7.49 -5.95
N LEU A 155 -3.15 6.27 -6.42
CA LEU A 155 -2.67 5.05 -5.76
C LEU A 155 -1.80 4.25 -6.72
N VAL A 156 -0.57 3.98 -6.33
CA VAL A 156 0.30 3.03 -7.02
C VAL A 156 0.33 1.73 -6.23
N LEU A 157 0.03 0.66 -6.93
CA LEU A 157 0.20 -0.71 -6.50
C LEU A 157 1.34 -1.30 -7.32
N ALA A 158 2.50 -1.49 -6.71
CA ALA A 158 3.63 -2.16 -7.35
C ALA A 158 3.63 -3.65 -7.00
N THR A 159 4.02 -4.51 -7.93
CA THR A 159 4.17 -5.94 -7.68
C THR A 159 5.62 -6.37 -7.80
N GLN A 160 6.01 -7.33 -6.96
CA GLN A 160 7.28 -8.06 -7.07
C GLN A 160 6.99 -9.56 -7.05
N ASN A 161 7.75 -10.31 -7.87
CA ASN A 161 7.75 -11.76 -7.82
C ASN A 161 9.00 -12.21 -7.04
N PRO A 162 8.86 -12.84 -5.87
CA PRO A 162 10.00 -13.26 -5.06
C PRO A 162 10.78 -14.45 -5.65
N ILE A 163 10.18 -15.19 -6.59
CA ILE A 163 10.78 -16.41 -7.15
C ILE A 163 11.70 -16.08 -8.33
N GLU A 164 11.37 -15.08 -9.13
CA GLU A 164 12.15 -14.68 -10.29
C GLU A 164 13.31 -13.79 -9.87
N GLN A 165 14.53 -14.33 -9.89
CA GLN A 165 15.76 -13.59 -9.59
C GLN A 165 16.55 -13.21 -10.84
N GLU A 166 16.44 -13.98 -11.93
CA GLU A 166 17.16 -13.68 -13.17
C GLU A 166 16.58 -12.45 -13.89
N GLY A 167 17.44 -11.54 -14.31
CA GLY A 167 17.07 -10.32 -15.03
C GLY A 167 16.30 -9.31 -14.17
N THR A 168 16.44 -9.36 -12.84
CA THR A 168 15.80 -8.41 -11.92
C THR A 168 16.79 -7.36 -11.43
N TYR A 169 16.26 -6.16 -11.17
CA TYR A 169 16.94 -5.04 -10.56
C TYR A 169 16.27 -4.76 -9.21
N PRO A 170 16.85 -5.23 -8.10
CA PRO A 170 16.23 -5.05 -6.79
C PRO A 170 16.06 -3.56 -6.49
N LEU A 171 14.94 -3.20 -5.89
CA LEU A 171 14.70 -1.83 -5.44
C LEU A 171 15.64 -1.55 -4.25
N PRO A 172 16.42 -0.44 -4.30
CA PRO A 172 17.18 0.02 -3.14
C PRO A 172 16.27 0.27 -1.93
N GLU A 173 16.77 0.01 -0.74
CA GLU A 173 16.03 0.14 0.53
C GLU A 173 15.35 1.51 0.69
N ALA A 174 16.06 2.59 0.39
CA ALA A 174 15.52 3.96 0.43
C ALA A 174 14.36 4.18 -0.55
N GLN A 175 14.24 3.35 -1.57
CA GLN A 175 13.14 3.38 -2.53
C GLN A 175 11.96 2.55 -2.05
N VAL A 176 12.22 1.39 -1.46
CA VAL A 176 11.17 0.53 -0.88
C VAL A 176 10.49 1.21 0.30
N ASP A 177 11.20 2.02 1.11
CA ASP A 177 10.66 2.81 2.22
C ASP A 177 9.57 3.83 1.80
N ARG A 178 9.47 4.16 0.51
CA ARG A 178 8.40 5.04 -0.03
C ARG A 178 7.03 4.36 -0.11
N PHE A 179 6.99 3.03 -0.14
CA PHE A 179 5.74 2.30 -0.02
C PHE A 179 5.26 2.30 1.43
N MET A 180 3.99 2.64 1.63
CA MET A 180 3.39 2.64 2.97
C MET A 180 3.34 1.23 3.54
N LEU A 181 2.87 0.28 2.74
CA LEU A 181 2.69 -1.12 3.09
C LEU A 181 3.43 -2.02 2.09
N LYS A 182 4.09 -3.05 2.59
CA LYS A 182 4.51 -4.23 1.82
C LYS A 182 3.65 -5.40 2.24
N VAL A 183 2.79 -5.85 1.36
CA VAL A 183 1.81 -6.92 1.64
C VAL A 183 2.24 -8.21 0.96
N VAL A 184 2.42 -9.26 1.75
CA VAL A 184 2.71 -10.59 1.24
C VAL A 184 1.40 -11.31 0.97
N ILE A 185 1.23 -11.78 -0.28
CA ILE A 185 0.03 -12.47 -0.73
C ILE A 185 0.34 -13.96 -0.84
N THR A 186 -0.45 -14.76 -0.15
CA THR A 186 -0.37 -16.21 -0.14
C THR A 186 -1.46 -16.82 -1.02
N TYR A 187 -1.31 -18.12 -1.30
CA TYR A 187 -2.34 -18.89 -2.01
C TYR A 187 -3.68 -18.85 -1.26
N PRO A 188 -4.81 -18.87 -1.99
CA PRO A 188 -6.11 -19.00 -1.37
C PRO A 188 -6.26 -20.36 -0.66
N SER A 189 -7.23 -20.44 0.24
CA SER A 189 -7.55 -21.73 0.86
C SER A 189 -8.12 -22.70 -0.18
N LYS A 190 -8.06 -24.01 0.08
CA LYS A 190 -8.66 -25.03 -0.80
C LYS A 190 -10.14 -24.80 -1.06
N GLN A 191 -10.86 -24.21 -0.09
CA GLN A 191 -12.28 -23.90 -0.23
C GLN A 191 -12.48 -22.70 -1.16
N ASP A 192 -11.67 -21.65 -1.00
CA ASP A 192 -11.70 -20.48 -1.88
C ASP A 192 -11.31 -20.84 -3.32
N GLU A 193 -10.26 -21.67 -3.49
CA GLU A 193 -9.85 -22.13 -4.81
C GLU A 193 -10.96 -22.91 -5.52
N LYS A 194 -11.69 -23.78 -4.81
CA LYS A 194 -12.86 -24.48 -5.33
C LYS A 194 -13.96 -23.51 -5.77
N LEU A 195 -14.16 -22.42 -5.04
CA LEU A 195 -15.12 -21.37 -5.38
C LEU A 195 -14.67 -20.60 -6.63
N ILE A 196 -13.38 -20.23 -6.69
CA ILE A 196 -12.77 -19.58 -7.86
C ILE A 196 -13.00 -20.42 -9.13
N VAL A 197 -12.74 -21.72 -9.05
CA VAL A 197 -12.99 -22.64 -10.20
C VAL A 197 -14.44 -22.60 -10.62
N ARG A 198 -15.39 -22.70 -9.68
CA ARG A 198 -16.82 -22.68 -9.98
C ARG A 198 -17.30 -21.40 -10.65
N GLU A 199 -16.86 -20.25 -10.12
CA GLU A 199 -17.23 -18.94 -10.64
C GLU A 199 -16.64 -18.67 -12.03
N ASN A 200 -15.45 -19.19 -12.32
CA ASN A 200 -14.80 -18.99 -13.63
C ASN A 200 -15.19 -20.04 -14.68
N MET A 201 -15.91 -21.10 -14.31
CA MET A 201 -16.47 -22.07 -15.25
C MET A 201 -17.86 -21.66 -15.78
N GLY A 202 -18.48 -20.63 -15.20
CA GLY A 202 -19.76 -20.11 -15.64
C GLY A 202 -19.66 -19.35 -16.97
N MET A 203 -20.79 -19.20 -17.69
CA MET A 203 -20.84 -18.39 -18.91
C MET A 203 -20.73 -16.90 -18.63
N ASP A 204 -21.22 -16.45 -17.47
CA ASP A 204 -21.19 -15.06 -17.05
C ASP A 204 -20.17 -14.89 -15.91
N LEU A 205 -19.11 -14.15 -16.20
CA LEU A 205 -18.12 -13.81 -15.17
C LEU A 205 -18.70 -12.72 -14.24
N PRO A 206 -18.49 -12.84 -12.92
CA PRO A 206 -18.97 -11.84 -11.98
C PRO A 206 -18.33 -10.48 -12.24
N VAL A 207 -19.15 -9.43 -12.20
CA VAL A 207 -18.73 -8.05 -12.47
C VAL A 207 -19.12 -7.17 -11.30
N ALA A 208 -18.16 -6.40 -10.79
CA ALA A 208 -18.45 -5.37 -9.79
C ALA A 208 -19.10 -4.14 -10.42
N ASN A 209 -20.02 -3.52 -9.68
CA ASN A 209 -20.66 -2.27 -10.06
C ASN A 209 -19.88 -1.07 -9.50
N THR A 210 -20.05 0.07 -10.15
CA THR A 210 -19.58 1.35 -9.60
C THR A 210 -20.54 1.80 -8.51
N VAL A 211 -20.02 2.04 -7.32
CA VAL A 211 -20.80 2.39 -6.12
C VAL A 211 -20.33 3.69 -5.45
N LEU A 212 -19.14 4.18 -5.82
CA LEU A 212 -18.52 5.39 -5.30
C LEU A 212 -17.94 6.24 -6.41
N LYS A 213 -17.68 7.49 -6.09
CA LYS A 213 -16.88 8.41 -6.90
C LYS A 213 -15.54 8.70 -6.25
N THR A 214 -14.60 9.21 -7.02
CA THR A 214 -13.28 9.63 -6.53
C THR A 214 -13.37 10.66 -5.40
N GLU A 215 -14.34 11.58 -5.49
CA GLU A 215 -14.59 12.61 -4.47
C GLU A 215 -15.01 12.03 -3.12
N ASP A 216 -15.72 10.91 -3.11
CA ASP A 216 -16.14 10.23 -1.87
C ASP A 216 -14.92 9.67 -1.11
N ILE A 217 -13.92 9.18 -1.84
CA ILE A 217 -12.65 8.73 -1.25
C ILE A 217 -11.88 9.90 -0.66
N LEU A 218 -11.85 11.05 -1.33
CA LEU A 218 -11.17 12.24 -0.80
C LEU A 218 -11.84 12.76 0.48
N LYS A 219 -13.17 12.74 0.56
CA LYS A 219 -13.91 13.04 1.79
C LYS A 219 -13.58 12.04 2.89
N ALA A 220 -13.60 10.74 2.58
CA ALA A 220 -13.25 9.69 3.54
C ALA A 220 -11.83 9.83 4.09
N ARG A 221 -10.83 10.22 3.25
CA ARG A 221 -9.47 10.53 3.71
C ARG A 221 -9.43 11.64 4.75
N ALA A 222 -10.23 12.71 4.56
CA ALA A 222 -10.31 13.79 5.55
C ALA A 222 -10.86 13.27 6.88
N VAL A 223 -11.90 12.45 6.84
CA VAL A 223 -12.51 11.87 8.04
C VAL A 223 -11.58 10.85 8.73
N VAL A 224 -10.83 10.05 7.98
CA VAL A 224 -9.82 9.14 8.56
C VAL A 224 -8.77 9.89 9.37
N ARG A 225 -8.37 11.10 8.96
CA ARG A 225 -7.41 11.91 9.71
C ARG A 225 -7.96 12.38 11.06
N GLU A 226 -9.27 12.52 11.19
CA GLU A 226 -9.94 12.92 12.43
C GLU A 226 -10.04 11.75 13.44
N VAL A 227 -9.83 10.49 13.03
CA VAL A 227 -9.81 9.35 13.96
C VAL A 227 -8.85 9.65 15.10
N TYR A 228 -9.35 9.56 16.33
CA TYR A 228 -8.59 9.88 17.53
C TYR A 228 -7.47 8.85 17.76
N MET A 229 -6.31 9.35 18.15
CA MET A 229 -5.18 8.54 18.61
C MET A 229 -4.71 9.08 19.95
N ASP A 230 -4.75 8.25 20.97
CA ASP A 230 -4.26 8.61 22.30
C ASP A 230 -2.72 8.64 22.32
N GLU A 231 -2.13 9.49 23.15
CA GLU A 231 -0.69 9.61 23.31
C GLU A 231 -0.03 8.26 23.68
N LYS A 232 -0.74 7.41 24.43
CA LYS A 232 -0.25 6.06 24.75
C LYS A 232 -0.10 5.18 23.51
N ILE A 233 -0.99 5.34 22.52
CA ILE A 233 -0.87 4.62 21.24
C ILE A 233 0.28 5.21 20.41
N GLU A 234 0.47 6.53 20.43
CA GLU A 234 1.61 7.17 19.77
C GLU A 234 2.95 6.68 20.37
N ASN A 235 3.02 6.59 21.69
CA ASN A 235 4.18 6.02 22.40
C ASN A 235 4.38 4.55 22.02
N TYR A 236 3.34 3.74 22.02
CA TYR A 236 3.39 2.33 21.63
C TYR A 236 3.91 2.14 20.19
N ILE A 237 3.44 2.95 19.23
CA ILE A 237 3.96 2.94 17.85
C ILE A 237 5.44 3.32 17.82
N THR A 238 5.82 4.33 18.59
CA THR A 238 7.20 4.80 18.64
C THR A 238 8.12 3.74 19.25
N ASP A 239 7.70 3.10 20.33
CA ASP A 239 8.46 2.02 20.99
C ASP A 239 8.66 0.81 20.07
N ILE A 240 7.62 0.39 19.32
CA ILE A 240 7.75 -0.67 18.31
C ILE A 240 8.83 -0.30 17.28
N VAL A 241 8.82 0.93 16.76
CA VAL A 241 9.80 1.35 15.75
C VAL A 241 11.20 1.51 16.37
N PHE A 242 11.30 2.02 17.59
CA PHE A 242 12.58 2.12 18.32
C PHE A 242 13.17 0.75 18.63
N ALA A 243 12.36 -0.25 18.98
CA ALA A 243 12.80 -1.62 19.19
C ALA A 243 13.48 -2.23 17.94
N THR A 244 13.13 -1.77 16.73
CA THR A 244 13.84 -2.18 15.51
C THR A 244 15.25 -1.60 15.40
N ARG A 245 15.54 -0.47 16.07
CA ARG A 245 16.84 0.23 16.03
C ARG A 245 17.71 -0.12 17.22
N PHE A 246 17.08 -0.28 18.39
CA PHE A 246 17.73 -0.49 19.68
C PHE A 246 17.13 -1.72 20.40
N PRO A 247 17.21 -2.93 19.80
CA PRO A 247 16.53 -4.11 20.34
C PRO A 247 16.97 -4.46 21.77
N GLN A 248 18.21 -4.13 22.17
CA GLN A 248 18.71 -4.37 23.51
C GLN A 248 17.96 -3.58 24.59
N GLU A 249 17.35 -2.44 24.26
CA GLU A 249 16.58 -1.61 25.21
C GLU A 249 15.17 -2.18 25.46
N TYR A 250 14.74 -3.11 24.62
CA TYR A 250 13.39 -3.75 24.66
C TYR A 250 13.46 -5.25 24.97
N ASN A 251 14.48 -5.70 25.70
CA ASN A 251 14.71 -7.11 26.06
C ASN A 251 14.90 -8.05 24.84
N LEU A 252 15.33 -7.51 23.71
CA LEU A 252 15.54 -8.23 22.45
C LEU A 252 17.04 -8.29 22.07
N ALA A 253 17.92 -8.39 23.07
CA ALA A 253 19.37 -8.36 22.89
C ALA A 253 19.89 -9.41 21.88
N LYS A 254 19.15 -10.52 21.69
CA LYS A 254 19.48 -11.55 20.69
C LYS A 254 19.51 -11.02 19.26
N PHE A 255 18.73 -9.97 18.93
CA PHE A 255 18.69 -9.37 17.61
C PHE A 255 19.67 -8.22 17.37
N LYS A 256 20.47 -7.85 18.38
CA LYS A 256 21.40 -6.71 18.29
C LYS A 256 22.33 -6.77 17.08
N ASN A 257 22.85 -7.96 16.77
CA ASN A 257 23.77 -8.19 15.65
C ASN A 257 23.07 -8.69 14.39
N MET A 258 21.75 -8.92 14.45
CA MET A 258 20.95 -9.47 13.35
C MET A 258 20.26 -8.38 12.52
N ILE A 259 20.10 -7.17 13.07
CA ILE A 259 19.50 -6.03 12.40
C ILE A 259 20.60 -5.09 11.93
N SER A 260 20.70 -4.88 10.61
CA SER A 260 21.63 -3.93 10.00
C SER A 260 21.12 -2.49 10.07
N TYR A 261 19.83 -2.28 9.90
CA TYR A 261 19.11 -1.01 10.11
C TYR A 261 17.65 -1.28 10.47
N GLY A 262 17.07 -0.37 11.25
CA GLY A 262 15.66 -0.41 11.66
C GLY A 262 14.81 0.63 10.94
N GLY A 263 13.51 0.67 11.27
CA GLY A 263 12.53 1.56 10.68
C GLY A 263 12.90 3.04 10.81
N SER A 264 12.73 3.82 9.74
CA SER A 264 12.88 5.28 9.73
C SER A 264 11.67 5.96 10.42
N PRO A 265 11.68 7.29 10.67
CA PRO A 265 10.50 8.01 11.14
C PRO A 265 9.27 7.84 10.22
N ARG A 266 9.49 7.53 8.93
CA ARG A 266 8.40 7.15 8.01
C ARG A 266 7.65 5.91 8.48
N ALA A 267 8.32 4.97 9.14
CA ALA A 267 7.67 3.79 9.70
C ALA A 267 6.63 4.19 10.76
N SER A 268 6.99 5.07 11.70
CA SER A 268 6.06 5.57 12.74
C SER A 268 4.89 6.32 12.12
N ILE A 269 5.15 7.22 11.17
CA ILE A 269 4.12 8.00 10.47
C ILE A 269 3.16 7.06 9.70
N ASN A 270 3.70 6.13 8.93
CA ASN A 270 2.90 5.19 8.15
C ASN A 270 2.10 4.24 9.04
N MET A 271 2.66 3.82 10.18
CA MET A 271 1.97 2.98 11.16
C MET A 271 0.78 3.74 11.78
N ALA A 272 0.97 5.00 12.18
CA ALA A 272 -0.09 5.83 12.72
C ALA A 272 -1.22 6.07 11.69
N LEU A 273 -0.87 6.43 10.45
CA LEU A 273 -1.85 6.64 9.40
C LEU A 273 -2.60 5.35 9.02
N ALA A 274 -1.89 4.23 8.90
CA ALA A 274 -2.50 2.94 8.59
C ALA A 274 -3.39 2.45 9.73
N ALA A 275 -3.01 2.65 11.00
CA ALA A 275 -3.83 2.30 12.17
C ALA A 275 -5.13 3.14 12.22
N LYS A 276 -5.07 4.44 11.92
CA LYS A 276 -6.27 5.29 11.80
C LYS A 276 -7.20 4.80 10.69
N ALA A 277 -6.66 4.47 9.52
CA ALA A 277 -7.45 3.92 8.42
C ALA A 277 -8.03 2.53 8.78
N TYR A 278 -7.28 1.71 9.48
CA TYR A 278 -7.77 0.41 9.95
C TYR A 278 -8.92 0.57 10.96
N ALA A 279 -8.80 1.47 11.95
CA ALA A 279 -9.86 1.79 12.89
C ALA A 279 -11.12 2.30 12.17
N PHE A 280 -10.96 3.17 11.16
CA PHE A 280 -12.07 3.64 10.30
C PHE A 280 -12.76 2.47 9.56
N LEU A 281 -12.00 1.54 8.98
CA LEU A 281 -12.57 0.34 8.35
C LEU A 281 -13.33 -0.55 9.35
N LYS A 282 -12.92 -0.55 10.62
CA LYS A 282 -13.63 -1.22 11.73
C LYS A 282 -14.73 -0.35 12.36
N ARG A 283 -15.05 0.80 11.75
CA ARG A 283 -16.09 1.74 12.16
C ARG A 283 -15.91 2.30 13.58
N ARG A 284 -14.65 2.53 13.97
CA ARG A 284 -14.29 3.13 15.25
C ARG A 284 -13.68 4.51 15.06
N GLY A 285 -14.10 5.45 15.92
CA GLY A 285 -13.57 6.82 15.93
C GLY A 285 -12.24 6.96 16.66
N TYR A 286 -11.63 5.88 17.14
CA TYR A 286 -10.37 5.87 17.88
C TYR A 286 -9.55 4.63 17.57
N VAL A 287 -8.22 4.76 17.70
CA VAL A 287 -7.25 3.67 17.49
C VAL A 287 -7.05 2.90 18.79
N ILE A 288 -6.93 1.58 18.68
CA ILE A 288 -6.56 0.67 19.77
C ILE A 288 -5.26 -0.07 19.45
N PRO A 289 -4.56 -0.65 20.43
CA PRO A 289 -3.31 -1.37 20.19
C PRO A 289 -3.41 -2.49 19.15
N GLU A 290 -4.55 -3.17 19.08
CA GLU A 290 -4.82 -4.24 18.11
C GLU A 290 -4.79 -3.73 16.66
N ASP A 291 -5.15 -2.47 16.42
CA ASP A 291 -5.08 -1.88 15.08
C ASP A 291 -3.62 -1.73 14.64
N VAL A 292 -2.76 -1.27 15.55
CA VAL A 292 -1.33 -1.16 15.32
C VAL A 292 -0.72 -2.53 15.05
N ARG A 293 -1.04 -3.53 15.87
CA ARG A 293 -0.58 -4.91 15.69
C ARG A 293 -1.01 -5.51 14.36
N ALA A 294 -2.25 -5.25 13.93
CA ALA A 294 -2.81 -5.78 12.69
C ALA A 294 -2.08 -5.34 11.43
N ILE A 295 -1.47 -4.13 11.46
CA ILE A 295 -0.78 -3.57 10.27
C ILE A 295 0.75 -3.55 10.41
N CYS A 296 1.27 -3.88 11.59
CA CYS A 296 2.69 -3.74 11.94
C CYS A 296 3.62 -4.46 10.96
N HIS A 297 3.33 -5.73 10.62
CA HIS A 297 4.11 -6.50 9.67
C HIS A 297 4.16 -5.84 8.28
N ASP A 298 3.02 -5.37 7.79
CA ASP A 298 2.93 -4.76 6.46
C ASP A 298 3.66 -3.42 6.38
N VAL A 299 3.78 -2.71 7.52
CA VAL A 299 4.54 -1.46 7.61
C VAL A 299 6.03 -1.71 7.79
N LEU A 300 6.44 -2.71 8.58
CA LEU A 300 7.84 -2.87 9.01
C LEU A 300 8.66 -3.85 8.20
N ARG A 301 8.07 -4.89 7.57
CA ARG A 301 8.85 -5.98 6.94
C ARG A 301 9.84 -5.52 5.86
N HIS A 302 9.59 -4.39 5.23
CA HIS A 302 10.47 -3.81 4.21
C HIS A 302 11.32 -2.65 4.74
N ARG A 303 11.33 -2.45 6.07
CA ARG A 303 12.03 -1.36 6.76
C ARG A 303 13.03 -1.86 7.79
N ILE A 304 13.14 -3.18 7.92
CA ILE A 304 14.14 -3.83 8.77
C ILE A 304 15.10 -4.56 7.84
N GLY A 305 16.36 -4.14 7.83
CA GLY A 305 17.43 -4.83 7.11
C GLY A 305 18.06 -5.90 8.00
N LEU A 306 18.30 -7.05 7.43
CA LEU A 306 18.98 -8.15 8.09
C LEU A 306 20.48 -8.09 7.83
N THR A 307 21.29 -8.65 8.74
CA THR A 307 22.71 -8.90 8.53
C THR A 307 22.92 -10.27 7.89
N TYR A 308 24.11 -10.51 7.32
CA TYR A 308 24.49 -11.85 6.84
C TYR A 308 24.45 -12.91 7.93
N GLU A 309 24.69 -12.53 9.20
CA GLU A 309 24.60 -13.42 10.35
C GLU A 309 23.13 -13.87 10.55
N ALA A 310 22.18 -12.95 10.47
CA ALA A 310 20.76 -13.27 10.55
C ALA A 310 20.31 -14.19 9.42
N GLU A 311 20.78 -13.94 8.18
CA GLU A 311 20.48 -14.79 7.03
C GLU A 311 21.05 -16.21 7.19
N ALA A 312 22.28 -16.32 7.71
CA ALA A 312 22.91 -17.61 7.97
C ALA A 312 22.20 -18.41 9.07
N GLU A 313 21.59 -17.73 10.04
CA GLU A 313 20.77 -18.34 11.09
C GLU A 313 19.30 -18.55 10.68
N ASN A 314 18.92 -18.18 9.43
CA ASN A 314 17.55 -18.22 8.91
C ASN A 314 16.55 -17.38 9.72
N VAL A 315 17.01 -16.30 10.36
CA VAL A 315 16.16 -15.34 11.06
C VAL A 315 15.45 -14.47 10.03
N THR A 316 14.14 -14.32 10.17
CA THR A 316 13.30 -13.55 9.26
C THR A 316 12.86 -12.22 9.88
N THR A 317 12.52 -11.23 9.05
CA THR A 317 11.95 -9.97 9.51
C THR A 317 10.61 -10.18 10.23
N GLU A 318 9.82 -11.16 9.80
CA GLU A 318 8.56 -11.56 10.45
C GLU A 318 8.77 -12.05 11.87
N GLU A 319 9.82 -12.85 12.11
CA GLU A 319 10.17 -13.33 13.43
C GLU A 319 10.59 -12.17 14.35
N ILE A 320 11.44 -11.27 13.85
CA ILE A 320 11.84 -10.07 14.60
C ILE A 320 10.64 -9.21 14.97
N ILE A 321 9.73 -8.96 14.02
CA ILE A 321 8.52 -8.16 14.26
C ILE A 321 7.60 -8.84 15.29
N ASN A 322 7.42 -10.16 15.21
CA ASN A 322 6.65 -10.92 16.20
C ASN A 322 7.23 -10.77 17.62
N ASP A 323 8.54 -10.89 17.75
CA ASP A 323 9.19 -10.77 19.05
C ASP A 323 9.14 -9.33 19.59
N ILE A 324 9.26 -8.31 18.73
CA ILE A 324 9.03 -6.91 19.10
C ILE A 324 7.61 -6.71 19.64
N LEU A 325 6.58 -7.20 18.92
CA LEU A 325 5.19 -7.10 19.34
C LEU A 325 4.87 -7.84 20.64
N ASN A 326 5.68 -8.83 21.02
CA ASN A 326 5.53 -9.58 22.25
C ASN A 326 6.33 -8.95 23.42
N SER A 327 7.35 -8.15 23.13
CA SER A 327 8.24 -7.54 24.14
C SER A 327 7.87 -6.12 24.49
N VAL A 328 7.34 -5.35 23.53
CA VAL A 328 6.90 -3.97 23.77
C VAL A 328 5.59 -3.99 24.57
N GLU A 329 5.57 -3.20 25.66
CA GLU A 329 4.41 -3.10 26.54
C GLU A 329 3.20 -2.52 25.80
N VAL A 330 2.07 -3.19 25.95
CA VAL A 330 0.79 -2.76 25.35
C VAL A 330 0.10 -1.79 26.32
N PRO A 331 -0.29 -0.57 25.87
CA PRO A 331 -0.89 0.45 26.74
C PRO A 331 -2.29 0.13 27.22
#